data_1db56ee06308fa2e97b4fc4ebfc34547
#
_entry.id   1db56ee06308fa2e97b4fc4ebfc34547
#
_cell.length_a   1.000
_cell.length_b   1.000
_cell.length_c   1.000
_cell.angle_alpha   90.00
_cell.angle_beta   90.00
_cell.angle_gamma   90.00
#
_symmetry.space_group_name_H-M   'P 1'
#
loop_
_entity.id
_entity.type
_entity.pdbx_description
1 polymer ?
#
loop_
_entity_poly.entity_id
_entity_poly.type
_entity_poly.pdbx_seq_one_letter_code
_entity_poly.pdbx_strand_id
1 'polypeptide(L)'
;MVSSSPERLVDAHGSAVTTRPIAGTRARIGGDDDGARLRELIGHPKERAEHVMLIDLERNDLGRVCVPGSVEVDEFMTLESYAHVHHIVSNVRGTLRPNATPAAIIRAVFPGGTITGCPKVRTMEIIAELEPALDGRVGAPLS
;
A
#
# COMPACT_ATOMS: atom_id res chain seq x y z
N MET A 1 16.89 11.91 -13.47
CA MET A 1 15.96 10.79 -13.19
C MET A 1 14.54 11.30 -13.40
N VAL A 2 13.71 10.61 -14.14
CA VAL A 2 12.28 10.92 -14.30
C VAL A 2 11.51 9.75 -13.68
N SER A 3 10.56 10.03 -12.79
CA SER A 3 9.75 8.99 -12.15
C SER A 3 8.28 9.40 -12.13
N SER A 4 7.40 8.41 -12.11
CA SER A 4 5.97 8.58 -11.89
C SER A 4 5.55 7.62 -10.77
N SER A 5 4.83 8.12 -9.77
CA SER A 5 4.32 7.30 -8.69
C SER A 5 2.80 7.37 -8.67
N PRO A 6 2.10 6.28 -8.99
CA PRO A 6 0.65 6.23 -8.97
C PRO A 6 0.08 6.06 -7.56
N GLU A 7 0.92 5.63 -6.61
CA GLU A 7 0.51 5.29 -5.25
C GLU A 7 1.22 6.16 -4.23
N ARG A 8 0.46 6.70 -3.28
CA ARG A 8 0.98 7.48 -2.17
C ARG A 8 1.51 6.56 -1.07
N LEU A 9 2.81 6.63 -0.77
CA LEU A 9 3.41 5.81 0.27
C LEU A 9 2.83 6.14 1.66
N VAL A 10 2.79 7.41 2.02
CA VAL A 10 2.29 7.87 3.30
C VAL A 10 1.88 9.34 3.21
N ASP A 11 0.89 9.72 3.99
CA ASP A 11 0.50 11.12 4.23
C ASP A 11 0.47 11.36 5.74
N ALA A 12 1.10 12.44 6.19
CA ALA A 12 1.11 12.82 7.59
C ALA A 12 0.75 14.30 7.72
N HIS A 13 -0.32 14.58 8.46
CA HIS A 13 -0.79 15.94 8.71
C HIS A 13 -1.12 16.12 10.19
N GLY A 14 -0.38 17.00 10.87
CA GLY A 14 -0.49 17.14 12.32
C GLY A 14 -0.13 15.83 13.04
N SER A 15 -1.05 15.32 13.83
CA SER A 15 -0.91 14.02 14.50
C SER A 15 -1.49 12.85 13.71
N ALA A 16 -2.17 13.09 12.59
CA ALA A 16 -2.76 12.05 11.78
C ALA A 16 -1.75 11.53 10.75
N VAL A 17 -1.75 10.22 10.54
CA VAL A 17 -0.98 9.57 9.47
C VAL A 17 -1.88 8.57 8.75
N THR A 18 -1.77 8.51 7.42
CA THR A 18 -2.56 7.61 6.58
C THR A 18 -1.72 6.97 5.49
N THR A 19 -2.10 5.74 5.11
CA THR A 19 -1.64 5.04 3.92
C THR A 19 -2.85 4.58 3.12
N ARG A 20 -2.71 4.48 1.80
CA ARG A 20 -3.83 4.06 0.93
C ARG A 20 -3.37 2.96 -0.03
N PRO A 21 -3.34 1.70 0.41
CA PRO A 21 -2.99 0.58 -0.45
C PRO A 21 -4.01 0.43 -1.58
N ILE A 22 -3.48 0.19 -2.78
CA ILE A 22 -4.26 -0.08 -3.98
C ILE A 22 -4.05 -1.55 -4.33
N ALA A 23 -5.14 -2.29 -4.52
CA ALA A 23 -5.08 -3.63 -5.05
C ALA A 23 -6.11 -3.83 -6.15
N GLY A 24 -5.67 -4.43 -7.21
CA GLY A 24 -6.49 -4.62 -8.38
C GLY A 24 -6.72 -3.35 -9.19
N THR A 25 -6.51 -3.46 -10.48
CA THR A 25 -6.74 -2.39 -11.43
C THR A 25 -7.46 -2.96 -12.65
N ARG A 26 -8.51 -2.30 -13.09
CA ARG A 26 -9.20 -2.62 -14.34
C ARG A 26 -9.34 -1.37 -15.20
N ALA A 27 -9.11 -1.53 -16.49
CA ALA A 27 -9.34 -0.45 -17.43
C ALA A 27 -10.81 -0.06 -17.45
N ARG A 28 -11.08 1.24 -17.44
CA ARG A 28 -12.40 1.81 -17.67
C ARG A 28 -12.58 1.98 -19.18
N ILE A 29 -13.52 1.23 -19.75
CA ILE A 29 -13.76 1.22 -21.20
C ILE A 29 -15.03 2.00 -21.56
N GLY A 30 -15.89 2.24 -20.56
CA GLY A 30 -17.21 2.86 -20.74
C GLY A 30 -18.26 1.85 -21.28
N GLY A 31 -19.53 2.16 -21.04
CA GLY A 31 -20.65 1.31 -21.43
C GLY A 31 -21.07 0.29 -20.36
N ASP A 32 -22.01 -0.60 -20.73
CA ASP A 32 -22.63 -1.57 -19.81
C ASP A 32 -21.63 -2.61 -19.25
N ASP A 33 -20.50 -2.78 -19.91
CA ASP A 33 -19.45 -3.73 -19.55
C ASP A 33 -18.64 -3.31 -18.30
N ASP A 34 -18.61 -2.03 -17.96
CA ASP A 34 -17.88 -1.54 -16.78
C ASP A 34 -18.45 -2.13 -15.49
N GLY A 35 -19.75 -2.25 -15.37
CA GLY A 35 -20.41 -2.84 -14.21
C GLY A 35 -20.07 -4.32 -13.98
N ALA A 36 -19.90 -5.09 -15.05
CA ALA A 36 -19.48 -6.50 -14.96
C ALA A 36 -18.02 -6.63 -14.50
N ARG A 37 -17.13 -5.80 -15.05
CA ARG A 37 -15.71 -5.75 -14.68
C ARG A 37 -15.48 -5.33 -13.23
N LEU A 38 -16.29 -4.42 -12.73
CA LEU A 38 -16.26 -3.99 -11.34
C LEU A 38 -16.67 -5.13 -10.39
N ARG A 39 -17.74 -5.86 -10.73
CA ARG A 39 -18.14 -7.03 -9.95
C ARG A 39 -17.09 -8.14 -9.97
N GLU A 40 -16.46 -8.37 -11.12
CA GLU A 40 -15.34 -9.29 -11.24
C GLU A 40 -14.15 -8.88 -10.36
N LEU A 41 -13.75 -7.61 -10.41
CA LEU A 41 -12.66 -7.06 -9.62
C LEU A 41 -12.91 -7.24 -8.12
N ILE A 42 -14.08 -6.84 -7.63
CA ILE A 42 -14.45 -6.95 -6.22
C ILE A 42 -14.60 -8.42 -5.78
N GLY A 43 -15.10 -9.27 -6.68
CA GLY A 43 -15.35 -10.69 -6.42
C GLY A 43 -14.13 -11.58 -6.51
N HIS A 44 -13.00 -11.10 -7.05
CA HIS A 44 -11.83 -11.96 -7.33
C HIS A 44 -11.09 -12.38 -6.05
N PRO A 45 -11.12 -13.69 -5.67
CA PRO A 45 -10.61 -14.13 -4.36
C PRO A 45 -9.13 -13.83 -4.14
N LYS A 46 -8.30 -13.96 -5.19
CA LYS A 46 -6.86 -13.72 -5.12
C LYS A 46 -6.58 -12.24 -4.84
N GLU A 47 -7.22 -11.32 -5.57
CA GLU A 47 -7.01 -9.88 -5.39
C GLU A 47 -7.47 -9.41 -4.01
N ARG A 48 -8.57 -9.98 -3.51
CA ARG A 48 -9.05 -9.73 -2.15
C ARG A 48 -8.06 -10.22 -1.09
N ALA A 49 -7.53 -11.42 -1.23
CA ALA A 49 -6.55 -11.97 -0.30
C ALA A 49 -5.26 -11.15 -0.29
N GLU A 50 -4.76 -10.76 -1.47
CA GLU A 50 -3.60 -9.89 -1.60
C GLU A 50 -3.84 -8.52 -0.95
N HIS A 51 -5.00 -7.92 -1.16
CA HIS A 51 -5.36 -6.65 -0.57
C HIS A 51 -5.42 -6.70 0.97
N VAL A 52 -6.02 -7.75 1.53
CA VAL A 52 -6.03 -7.96 2.99
C VAL A 52 -4.60 -8.07 3.54
N MET A 53 -3.74 -8.80 2.85
CA MET A 53 -2.32 -8.91 3.23
C MET A 53 -1.62 -7.54 3.24
N LEU A 54 -1.86 -6.71 2.24
CA LEU A 54 -1.30 -5.35 2.17
C LEU A 54 -1.82 -4.46 3.30
N ILE A 55 -3.10 -4.53 3.61
CA ILE A 55 -3.70 -3.79 4.73
C ILE A 55 -3.05 -4.18 6.06
N ASP A 56 -2.87 -5.48 6.32
CA ASP A 56 -2.24 -5.95 7.55
C ASP A 56 -0.78 -5.51 7.65
N LEU A 57 -0.06 -5.50 6.54
CA LEU A 57 1.30 -4.98 6.48
C LEU A 57 1.34 -3.48 6.83
N GLU A 58 0.48 -2.67 6.24
CA GLU A 58 0.43 -1.23 6.49
C GLU A 58 -0.03 -0.90 7.91
N ARG A 59 -0.96 -1.67 8.47
CA ARG A 59 -1.31 -1.58 9.90
C ARG A 59 -0.12 -1.83 10.79
N ASN A 60 0.69 -2.83 10.48
CA ASN A 60 1.93 -3.13 11.21
C ASN A 60 2.94 -1.98 11.08
N ASP A 61 3.14 -1.47 9.88
CA ASP A 61 4.07 -0.38 9.61
C ASP A 61 3.68 0.90 10.38
N LEU A 62 2.41 1.32 10.28
CA LEU A 62 1.92 2.47 11.04
C LEU A 62 1.97 2.23 12.55
N GLY A 63 1.75 1.00 13.01
CA GLY A 63 1.83 0.64 14.42
C GLY A 63 3.18 0.93 15.07
N ARG A 64 4.25 1.01 14.28
CA ARG A 64 5.59 1.34 14.77
C ARG A 64 5.74 2.80 15.21
N VAL A 65 4.96 3.72 14.63
CA VAL A 65 5.05 5.17 14.86
C VAL A 65 3.79 5.77 15.47
N CYS A 66 2.71 5.01 15.51
CA CYS A 66 1.43 5.45 16.07
C CYS A 66 1.28 5.11 17.55
N VAL A 67 0.35 5.79 18.20
CA VAL A 67 -0.11 5.47 19.55
C VAL A 67 -0.73 4.07 19.53
N PRO A 68 -0.39 3.17 20.48
CA PRO A 68 -0.98 1.83 20.54
C PRO A 68 -2.51 1.88 20.52
N GLY A 69 -3.13 1.05 19.68
CA GLY A 69 -4.57 0.98 19.53
C GLY A 69 -5.21 2.07 18.67
N SER A 70 -4.43 3.03 18.14
CA SER A 70 -4.97 4.10 17.28
C SER A 70 -4.99 3.76 15.79
N VAL A 71 -4.37 2.64 15.38
CA VAL A 71 -4.35 2.25 13.98
C VAL A 71 -5.63 1.52 13.62
N GLU A 72 -6.35 2.05 12.67
CA GLU A 72 -7.62 1.49 12.19
C GLU A 72 -7.71 1.54 10.67
N VAL A 73 -8.59 0.70 10.12
CA VAL A 73 -8.98 0.70 8.72
C VAL A 73 -10.35 1.35 8.63
N ASP A 74 -10.41 2.59 8.15
CA ASP A 74 -11.65 3.36 8.09
C ASP A 74 -12.34 3.29 6.72
N GLU A 75 -11.59 2.91 5.66
CA GLU A 75 -12.14 2.53 4.37
C GLU A 75 -11.60 1.15 3.99
N PHE A 76 -12.48 0.22 3.68
CA PHE A 76 -12.12 -1.16 3.35
C PHE A 76 -12.65 -1.57 1.98
N MET A 77 -11.76 -1.87 1.05
CA MET A 77 -12.08 -2.32 -0.31
C MET A 77 -13.08 -1.41 -1.03
N THR A 78 -12.88 -0.09 -0.90
CA THR A 78 -13.70 0.90 -1.59
C THR A 78 -13.27 0.98 -3.05
N LEU A 79 -14.26 1.08 -3.93
CA LEU A 79 -14.00 1.24 -5.34
C LEU A 79 -13.79 2.72 -5.69
N GLU A 80 -12.63 3.03 -6.25
CA GLU A 80 -12.33 4.34 -6.83
C GLU A 80 -12.29 4.25 -8.36
N SER A 81 -13.05 5.14 -8.99
CA SER A 81 -13.14 5.23 -10.45
C SER A 81 -12.49 6.51 -10.95
N TYR A 82 -11.47 6.35 -11.77
CA TYR A 82 -10.78 7.44 -12.43
C TYR A 82 -11.13 7.52 -13.90
N ALA A 83 -10.55 8.46 -14.65
CA ALA A 83 -10.87 8.66 -16.06
C ALA A 83 -10.67 7.40 -16.91
N HIS A 84 -9.64 6.60 -16.60
CA HIS A 84 -9.24 5.46 -17.43
C HIS A 84 -9.17 4.13 -16.69
N VAL A 85 -9.29 4.14 -15.36
CA VAL A 85 -9.12 2.94 -14.54
C VAL A 85 -10.06 2.93 -13.34
N HIS A 86 -10.33 1.72 -12.86
CA HIS A 86 -10.96 1.44 -11.57
C HIS A 86 -9.96 0.75 -10.66
N HIS A 87 -9.90 1.16 -9.40
CA HIS A 87 -9.07 0.55 -8.36
C HIS A 87 -9.90 0.12 -7.17
N ILE A 88 -9.46 -0.94 -6.49
CA ILE A 88 -9.88 -1.22 -5.12
C ILE A 88 -8.86 -0.56 -4.21
N VAL A 89 -9.34 0.28 -3.31
CA VAL A 89 -8.53 1.05 -2.37
C VAL A 89 -9.03 0.82 -0.96
N SER A 90 -8.11 0.76 -0.02
CA SER A 90 -8.43 0.86 1.41
C SER A 90 -7.69 2.05 2.02
N ASN A 91 -8.15 2.52 3.17
CA ASN A 91 -7.44 3.54 3.93
C ASN A 91 -7.10 3.01 5.32
N VAL A 92 -5.82 3.07 5.65
CA VAL A 92 -5.31 2.76 6.99
C VAL A 92 -4.85 4.05 7.62
N ARG A 93 -5.35 4.37 8.80
CA ARG A 93 -4.97 5.59 9.50
C ARG A 93 -4.54 5.32 10.93
N GLY A 94 -3.80 6.26 11.50
CA GLY A 94 -3.39 6.21 12.89
C GLY A 94 -3.06 7.58 13.45
N THR A 95 -2.90 7.64 14.77
CA THR A 95 -2.45 8.85 15.48
C THR A 95 -0.97 8.70 15.82
N LEU A 96 -0.15 9.59 15.30
CA LEU A 96 1.30 9.60 15.55
C LEU A 96 1.60 9.80 17.04
N ARG A 97 2.63 9.12 17.52
CA ARG A 97 3.18 9.40 18.86
C ARG A 97 3.72 10.84 18.91
N PRO A 98 3.70 11.50 20.06
CA PRO A 98 4.14 12.89 20.19
C PRO A 98 5.54 13.20 19.67
N ASN A 99 6.42 12.20 19.68
CA ASN A 99 7.82 12.34 19.25
C ASN A 99 8.12 11.71 17.89
N ALA A 100 7.08 11.38 17.10
CA ALA A 100 7.26 10.82 15.78
C ALA A 100 7.84 11.88 14.84
N THR A 101 9.02 11.60 14.29
CA THR A 101 9.67 12.47 13.30
C THR A 101 9.34 12.02 11.87
N PRO A 102 9.41 12.91 10.87
CA PRO A 102 9.24 12.51 9.47
C PRO A 102 10.16 11.35 9.05
N ALA A 103 11.41 11.35 9.54
CA ALA A 103 12.36 10.27 9.28
C ALA A 103 11.91 8.94 9.91
N ALA A 104 11.31 8.97 11.11
CA ALA A 104 10.76 7.77 11.74
C ALA A 104 9.56 7.22 10.97
N ILE A 105 8.68 8.10 10.48
CA ILE A 105 7.52 7.73 9.66
C ILE A 105 8.00 7.04 8.38
N ILE A 106 8.92 7.66 7.63
CA ILE A 106 9.46 7.07 6.40
C ILE A 106 10.11 5.71 6.69
N ARG A 107 10.92 5.57 7.73
CA ARG A 107 11.55 4.30 8.10
C ARG A 107 10.55 3.21 8.49
N ALA A 108 9.39 3.58 9.00
CA ALA A 108 8.36 2.62 9.35
C ALA A 108 7.66 2.05 8.11
N VAL A 109 7.35 2.89 7.11
CA VAL A 109 6.56 2.51 5.94
C VAL A 109 7.41 2.10 4.72
N PHE A 110 8.67 2.57 4.64
CA PHE A 110 9.55 2.27 3.52
C PHE A 110 10.41 1.01 3.79
N PRO A 111 10.65 0.18 2.78
CA PRO A 111 10.01 0.18 1.45
C PRO A 111 8.53 -0.21 1.52
N GLY A 112 7.75 0.21 0.51
CA GLY A 112 6.32 -0.11 0.43
C GLY A 112 6.06 -1.61 0.38
N GLY A 113 4.98 -2.05 1.01
CA GLY A 113 4.61 -3.47 1.08
C GLY A 113 4.27 -4.09 -0.26
N THR A 114 3.76 -3.30 -1.19
CA THR A 114 3.49 -3.69 -2.58
C THR A 114 4.75 -4.11 -3.33
N ILE A 115 5.92 -3.67 -2.87
CA ILE A 115 7.22 -3.95 -3.50
C ILE A 115 7.92 -5.12 -2.84
N THR A 116 7.95 -5.14 -1.50
CA THR A 116 8.68 -6.15 -0.74
C THR A 116 7.89 -7.44 -0.51
N GLY A 117 6.57 -7.32 -0.40
CA GLY A 117 5.75 -8.41 0.09
C GLY A 117 5.79 -8.56 1.62
N CYS A 118 5.16 -9.64 2.12
CA CYS A 118 4.97 -9.89 3.56
C CYS A 118 5.53 -11.28 3.93
N PRO A 119 6.22 -11.42 5.08
CA PRO A 119 6.63 -10.42 6.08
C PRO A 119 7.79 -9.54 5.60
N LYS A 120 7.65 -8.23 5.67
CA LYS A 120 8.58 -7.24 5.09
C LYS A 120 10.05 -7.50 5.46
N VAL A 121 10.35 -7.63 6.76
CA VAL A 121 11.73 -7.80 7.24
C VAL A 121 12.36 -9.06 6.65
N ARG A 122 11.65 -10.21 6.70
CA ARG A 122 12.17 -11.48 6.17
C ARG A 122 12.37 -11.42 4.66
N THR A 123 11.45 -10.79 3.94
CA THR A 123 11.59 -10.64 2.48
C THR A 123 12.79 -9.77 2.12
N MET A 124 13.02 -8.69 2.85
CA MET A 124 14.20 -7.84 2.66
C MET A 124 15.52 -8.59 2.94
N GLU A 125 15.55 -9.46 3.97
CA GLU A 125 16.70 -10.33 4.25
C GLU A 125 16.98 -11.27 3.07
N ILE A 126 15.92 -11.93 2.55
CA ILE A 126 16.04 -12.82 1.40
C ILE A 126 16.54 -12.06 0.15
N ILE A 127 16.01 -10.88 -0.11
CA ILE A 127 16.47 -10.04 -1.23
C ILE A 127 17.97 -9.72 -1.05
N ALA A 128 18.40 -9.33 0.14
CA ALA A 128 19.80 -9.03 0.41
C ALA A 128 20.72 -10.27 0.28
N GLU A 129 20.22 -11.47 0.56
CA GLU A 129 20.92 -12.72 0.35
C GLU A 129 21.09 -13.06 -1.15
N LEU A 130 20.05 -12.77 -1.96
CA LEU A 130 20.03 -13.11 -3.38
C LEU A 130 20.66 -12.03 -4.27
N GLU A 131 20.64 -10.78 -3.84
CA GLU A 131 21.19 -9.63 -4.56
C GLU A 131 22.40 -9.04 -3.82
N PRO A 132 23.58 -9.69 -3.89
CA PRO A 132 24.76 -9.25 -3.15
C PRO A 132 25.32 -7.90 -3.63
N ALA A 133 24.92 -7.43 -4.82
CA ALA A 133 25.24 -6.12 -5.34
C ALA A 133 23.99 -5.22 -5.25
N LEU A 134 23.94 -4.32 -4.28
CA LEU A 134 22.94 -3.27 -4.23
C LEU A 134 23.11 -2.36 -5.46
N ASP A 135 22.27 -2.53 -6.46
CA ASP A 135 22.26 -1.68 -7.66
C ASP A 135 21.60 -0.31 -7.43
N GLY A 136 21.23 0.00 -6.20
CA GLY A 136 20.58 1.25 -5.80
C GLY A 136 19.12 1.39 -6.20
N ARG A 137 18.50 0.33 -6.71
CA ARG A 137 17.09 0.31 -7.17
C ARG A 137 16.17 -0.37 -6.17
N VAL A 138 16.21 0.06 -4.93
CA VAL A 138 15.21 -0.39 -3.96
C VAL A 138 13.84 0.06 -4.44
N GLY A 139 13.03 -0.89 -4.87
CA GLY A 139 11.68 -0.63 -5.32
C GLY A 139 11.43 -0.70 -6.83
N ALA A 140 12.37 -1.18 -7.63
CA ALA A 140 12.08 -1.56 -9.00
C ALA A 140 11.34 -2.91 -9.02
N PRO A 141 10.21 -3.04 -9.74
CA PRO A 141 9.62 -4.36 -9.95
C PRO A 141 10.63 -5.24 -10.69
N LEU A 142 10.77 -6.46 -10.23
CA LEU A 142 11.50 -7.49 -10.99
C LEU A 142 10.72 -7.69 -12.30
N SER A 143 11.30 -7.24 -13.40
CA SER A 143 10.74 -7.40 -14.75
C SER A 143 10.94 -8.82 -15.25
#